data_a5e00890d5a192c9d10d2c08cd4524ab
#
_entry.id   a5e00890d5a192c9d10d2c08cd4524ab
#
_cell.length_a   1.000
_cell.length_b   1.000
_cell.length_c   1.000
_cell.angle_alpha   90.00
_cell.angle_beta   90.00
_cell.angle_gamma   90.00
#
_symmetry.space_group_name_H-M   'P 1'
#
loop_
_entity.id
_entity.type
_entity.pdbx_description
1 polymer ?
#
loop_
_entity_poly.entity_id
_entity_poly.type
_entity_poly.pdbx_seq_one_letter_code
_entity_poly.pdbx_strand_id
1 'polypeptide(L)'
;MNHTIFNTPVLEIFLNRASRFALSLAGWRTEGQLPSIPKFVLVGAPHTSNLDLLFTLLIAFAFRARIRWMGKEAIFRKPFKGFFQWLGGIPVKRSQPHKLVEQSIQQFHRNKQLILTIAPAGTRKRVIRWKTGFYHIACGAKVPIALGFLDYRRKVGGIGPLVYPTGNITADMETIRAFYDGVTGK
;
A
#
# COMPACT_ATOMS: atom_id res chain seq x y z
N MET A 1 -9.81 17.32 3.08
CA MET A 1 -8.95 16.12 3.35
C MET A 1 -9.29 15.61 4.74
N ASN A 2 -9.70 14.35 4.87
CA ASN A 2 -9.99 13.80 6.20
C ASN A 2 -8.69 13.73 7.00
N HIS A 3 -8.71 14.20 8.26
CA HIS A 3 -7.59 14.08 9.18
C HIS A 3 -7.21 12.61 9.34
N THR A 4 -5.95 12.30 9.06
CA THR A 4 -5.36 10.98 9.31
C THR A 4 -4.16 11.11 10.23
N ILE A 5 -3.74 10.01 10.83
CA ILE A 5 -2.54 9.91 11.66
C ILE A 5 -1.29 10.49 10.95
N PHE A 6 -1.26 10.42 9.63
CA PHE A 6 -0.15 10.90 8.80
C PHE A 6 -0.11 12.44 8.62
N ASN A 7 -1.15 13.16 9.04
CA ASN A 7 -1.27 14.62 8.82
C ASN A 7 -1.04 15.44 10.10
N THR A 8 -0.51 14.82 11.16
CA THR A 8 -0.26 15.48 12.44
C THR A 8 1.25 15.60 12.67
N PRO A 9 1.86 16.79 12.47
CA PRO A 9 3.33 16.95 12.42
C PRO A 9 4.09 16.41 13.63
N VAL A 10 3.63 16.73 14.86
CA VAL A 10 4.26 16.23 16.09
C VAL A 10 4.17 14.71 16.20
N LEU A 11 3.00 14.15 15.85
CA LEU A 11 2.77 12.71 15.87
C LEU A 11 3.59 11.99 14.80
N GLU A 12 3.80 12.61 13.63
CA GLU A 12 4.62 12.06 12.55
C GLU A 12 6.07 11.83 13.00
N ILE A 13 6.67 12.80 13.70
CA ILE A 13 8.05 12.67 14.21
C ILE A 13 8.14 11.56 15.26
N PHE A 14 7.20 11.54 16.20
CA PHE A 14 7.15 10.51 17.23
C PHE A 14 6.96 9.11 16.62
N LEU A 15 5.99 8.95 15.73
CA LEU A 15 5.70 7.68 15.08
C LEU A 15 6.85 7.20 14.18
N ASN A 16 7.56 8.11 13.52
CA ASN A 16 8.76 7.74 12.75
C ASN A 16 9.82 7.10 13.64
N ARG A 17 10.15 7.72 14.80
CA ARG A 17 11.14 7.18 15.74
C ARG A 17 10.65 5.90 16.40
N ALA A 18 9.41 5.88 16.88
CA ALA A 18 8.80 4.71 17.53
C ALA A 18 8.72 3.50 16.58
N SER A 19 8.35 3.73 15.31
CA SER A 19 8.28 2.66 14.30
C SER A 19 9.65 2.10 13.95
N ARG A 20 10.67 2.94 13.80
CA ARG A 20 12.04 2.47 13.58
C ARG A 20 12.54 1.63 14.74
N PHE A 21 12.27 2.05 15.97
CA PHE A 21 12.61 1.31 17.18
C PHE A 21 11.86 -0.03 17.26
N ALA A 22 10.55 -0.03 17.02
CA ALA A 22 9.73 -1.24 17.01
C ALA A 22 10.18 -2.24 15.94
N LEU A 23 10.48 -1.77 14.72
CA LEU A 23 11.03 -2.60 13.65
C LEU A 23 12.38 -3.21 14.06
N SER A 24 13.28 -2.41 14.64
CA SER A 24 14.58 -2.88 15.13
C SER A 24 14.45 -3.95 16.21
N LEU A 25 13.56 -3.76 17.20
CA LEU A 25 13.28 -4.76 18.24
C LEU A 25 12.74 -6.07 17.66
N ALA A 26 11.92 -6.00 16.59
CA ALA A 26 11.41 -7.16 15.87
C ALA A 26 12.47 -7.80 14.94
N GLY A 27 13.65 -7.21 14.83
CA GLY A 27 14.72 -7.62 13.92
C GLY A 27 14.42 -7.29 12.45
N TRP A 28 13.53 -6.33 12.19
CA TRP A 28 13.17 -5.89 10.83
C TRP A 28 14.01 -4.68 10.39
N ARG A 29 14.33 -4.66 9.09
CA ARG A 29 15.02 -3.55 8.43
C ARG A 29 14.14 -2.96 7.34
N THR A 30 14.42 -1.71 6.96
CA THR A 30 13.78 -1.04 5.83
C THR A 30 14.75 -0.96 4.65
N GLU A 31 14.29 -1.25 3.43
CA GLU A 31 15.05 -1.16 2.18
C GLU A 31 14.34 -0.27 1.16
N GLY A 32 15.13 0.39 0.30
CA GLY A 32 14.63 1.32 -0.71
C GLY A 32 14.40 2.73 -0.18
N GLN A 33 13.71 3.54 -0.98
CA GLN A 33 13.42 4.93 -0.68
C GLN A 33 12.00 5.29 -1.08
N LEU A 34 11.40 6.24 -0.33
CA LEU A 34 10.11 6.80 -0.73
C LEU A 34 10.31 7.62 -2.02
N PRO A 35 9.56 7.33 -3.10
CA PRO A 35 9.61 8.14 -4.31
C PRO A 35 9.32 9.62 -4.02
N SER A 36 10.09 10.53 -4.60
CA SER A 36 9.93 11.98 -4.45
C SER A 36 8.74 12.56 -5.21
N ILE A 37 7.92 11.69 -5.82
CA ILE A 37 6.72 12.07 -6.57
C ILE A 37 5.48 12.09 -5.66
N PRO A 38 4.54 13.04 -5.89
CA PRO A 38 3.42 13.25 -4.99
C PRO A 38 2.30 12.22 -5.11
N LYS A 39 2.25 11.47 -6.21
CA LYS A 39 1.14 10.55 -6.51
C LYS A 39 1.64 9.25 -7.11
N PHE A 40 1.27 8.12 -6.52
CA PHE A 40 1.52 6.79 -7.08
C PHE A 40 0.63 5.74 -6.43
N VAL A 41 0.45 4.62 -7.12
CA VAL A 41 -0.14 3.41 -6.55
C VAL A 41 0.98 2.61 -5.88
N LEU A 42 0.84 2.30 -4.60
CA LEU A 42 1.77 1.41 -3.88
C LEU A 42 1.17 0.01 -3.84
N VAL A 43 1.77 -0.93 -4.57
CA VAL A 43 1.39 -2.34 -4.51
C VAL A 43 2.07 -2.96 -3.30
N GLY A 44 1.30 -3.55 -2.40
CA GLY A 44 1.83 -4.28 -1.23
C GLY A 44 1.67 -5.78 -1.42
N ALA A 45 2.79 -6.49 -1.63
CA ALA A 45 2.80 -7.95 -1.75
C ALA A 45 4.10 -8.54 -1.16
N PRO A 46 4.08 -9.85 -0.81
CA PRO A 46 2.89 -10.68 -0.64
C PRO A 46 2.01 -10.22 0.54
N HIS A 47 0.73 -10.60 0.53
CA HIS A 47 -0.21 -10.31 1.62
C HIS A 47 -0.76 -11.63 2.17
N THR A 48 -0.20 -12.11 3.25
CA THR A 48 -0.42 -13.46 3.77
C THR A 48 -0.91 -13.49 5.23
N SER A 49 -0.76 -12.37 5.95
CA SER A 49 -1.04 -12.31 7.39
C SER A 49 -1.85 -11.06 7.77
N ASN A 50 -2.52 -11.09 8.92
CA ASN A 50 -3.08 -9.90 9.57
C ASN A 50 -1.99 -8.93 10.04
N LEU A 51 -0.79 -9.44 10.34
CA LEU A 51 0.36 -8.64 10.75
C LEU A 51 0.90 -7.76 9.62
N ASP A 52 0.60 -8.09 8.35
CA ASP A 52 1.07 -7.32 7.21
C ASP A 52 0.58 -5.87 7.27
N LEU A 53 -0.64 -5.63 7.78
CA LEU A 53 -1.12 -4.26 7.98
C LEU A 53 -0.28 -3.52 9.03
N LEU A 54 0.04 -4.17 10.15
CA LEU A 54 0.88 -3.58 11.19
C LEU A 54 2.27 -3.22 10.64
N PHE A 55 2.96 -4.17 10.00
CA PHE A 55 4.28 -3.92 9.41
C PHE A 55 4.22 -2.89 8.29
N THR A 56 3.19 -2.89 7.45
CA THR A 56 2.98 -1.86 6.42
C THR A 56 2.88 -0.46 7.05
N LEU A 57 2.14 -0.30 8.15
CA LEU A 57 2.02 0.97 8.84
C LEU A 57 3.35 1.38 9.50
N LEU A 58 4.05 0.46 10.18
CA LEU A 58 5.35 0.74 10.78
C LEU A 58 6.37 1.19 9.72
N ILE A 59 6.41 0.51 8.58
CA ILE A 59 7.29 0.86 7.46
C ILE A 59 6.88 2.20 6.83
N ALA A 60 5.57 2.45 6.66
CA ALA A 60 5.07 3.72 6.17
C ALA A 60 5.50 4.89 7.09
N PHE A 61 5.40 4.72 8.42
CA PHE A 61 5.89 5.72 9.37
C PHE A 61 7.42 5.87 9.33
N ALA A 62 8.17 4.76 9.19
CA ALA A 62 9.62 4.81 9.08
C ALA A 62 10.09 5.57 7.83
N PHE A 63 9.36 5.49 6.72
CA PHE A 63 9.58 6.27 5.49
C PHE A 63 8.90 7.65 5.49
N ARG A 64 8.09 7.99 6.50
CA ARG A 64 7.19 9.17 6.51
C ARG A 64 6.24 9.18 5.31
N ALA A 65 5.85 8.00 4.83
CA ALA A 65 4.94 7.84 3.71
C ALA A 65 3.49 8.00 4.15
N ARG A 66 2.80 9.02 3.65
CA ARG A 66 1.38 9.32 3.98
C ARG A 66 0.45 8.44 3.16
N ILE A 67 0.42 7.15 3.50
CA ILE A 67 -0.34 6.16 2.75
C ILE A 67 -1.85 6.22 3.03
N ARG A 68 -2.62 5.85 2.01
CA ARG A 68 -4.04 5.47 2.12
C ARG A 68 -4.15 4.03 1.66
N TRP A 69 -4.78 3.18 2.47
CA TRP A 69 -4.88 1.75 2.15
C TRP A 69 -6.33 1.30 2.01
N MET A 70 -6.58 0.37 1.09
CA MET A 70 -7.89 -0.18 0.83
C MET A 70 -8.17 -1.40 1.68
N GLY A 71 -9.23 -1.37 2.47
CA GLY A 71 -9.66 -2.48 3.30
C GLY A 71 -11.11 -2.92 3.00
N LYS A 72 -11.42 -4.20 3.23
CA LYS A 72 -12.77 -4.72 3.11
C LYS A 72 -13.72 -3.93 4.02
N GLU A 73 -14.88 -3.50 3.52
CA GLU A 73 -15.89 -2.73 4.28
C GLU A 73 -16.21 -3.34 5.66
N ALA A 74 -16.15 -4.68 5.77
CA ALA A 74 -16.45 -5.38 7.01
C ALA A 74 -15.52 -5.02 8.20
N ILE A 75 -14.28 -4.55 7.96
CA ILE A 75 -13.38 -4.13 9.04
C ILE A 75 -13.68 -2.70 9.54
N PHE A 76 -14.45 -1.92 8.77
CA PHE A 76 -14.85 -0.56 9.12
C PHE A 76 -16.22 -0.51 9.81
N ARG A 77 -16.52 -1.47 10.68
CA ARG A 77 -17.75 -1.49 11.50
C ARG A 77 -17.52 -0.77 12.83
N LYS A 78 -18.60 -0.24 13.41
CA LYS A 78 -18.54 0.30 14.79
C LYS A 78 -18.09 -0.78 15.78
N PRO A 79 -17.29 -0.44 16.81
CA PRO A 79 -16.80 0.91 17.15
C PRO A 79 -15.54 1.34 16.38
N PHE A 80 -14.86 0.44 15.63
CA PHE A 80 -13.52 0.65 15.08
C PHE A 80 -13.46 1.43 13.76
N LYS A 81 -14.59 1.79 13.16
CA LYS A 81 -14.66 2.49 11.88
C LYS A 81 -13.78 3.76 11.84
N GLY A 82 -13.95 4.64 12.82
CA GLY A 82 -13.20 5.89 12.90
C GLY A 82 -11.70 5.66 13.05
N PHE A 83 -11.32 4.68 13.86
CA PHE A 83 -9.92 4.32 14.08
C PHE A 83 -9.22 3.85 12.78
N PHE A 84 -9.83 2.91 12.04
CA PHE A 84 -9.22 2.46 10.78
C PHE A 84 -9.19 3.55 9.70
N GLN A 85 -10.21 4.41 9.65
CA GLN A 85 -10.20 5.56 8.73
C GLN A 85 -9.11 6.57 9.11
N TRP A 86 -8.92 6.83 10.41
CA TRP A 86 -7.84 7.67 10.91
C TRP A 86 -6.46 7.08 10.60
N LEU A 87 -6.29 5.77 10.64
CA LEU A 87 -5.09 5.06 10.15
C LEU A 87 -4.92 5.09 8.62
N GLY A 88 -5.70 5.88 7.89
CA GLY A 88 -5.61 6.00 6.44
C GLY A 88 -6.43 4.98 5.66
N GLY A 89 -7.24 4.16 6.33
CA GLY A 89 -8.06 3.13 5.70
C GLY A 89 -9.22 3.69 4.87
N ILE A 90 -9.45 3.09 3.71
CA ILE A 90 -10.57 3.37 2.81
C ILE A 90 -11.42 2.10 2.71
N PRO A 91 -12.69 2.14 3.17
CA PRO A 91 -13.58 1.00 3.02
C PRO A 91 -13.92 0.78 1.55
N VAL A 92 -13.82 -0.47 1.08
CA VAL A 92 -14.11 -0.82 -0.30
C VAL A 92 -15.13 -1.96 -0.41
N LYS A 93 -16.12 -1.78 -1.29
CA LYS A 93 -17.08 -2.81 -1.69
C LYS A 93 -16.48 -3.61 -2.84
N ARG A 94 -16.00 -4.82 -2.55
CA ARG A 94 -15.34 -5.70 -3.55
C ARG A 94 -16.29 -6.27 -4.59
N SER A 95 -17.59 -6.15 -4.40
CA SER A 95 -18.63 -6.57 -5.34
C SER A 95 -18.78 -5.65 -6.57
N GLN A 96 -18.18 -4.46 -6.54
CA GLN A 96 -18.27 -3.47 -7.62
C GLN A 96 -16.87 -3.01 -8.06
N PRO A 97 -16.07 -3.88 -8.72
CA PRO A 97 -14.67 -3.60 -9.02
C PRO A 97 -14.48 -2.42 -9.99
N HIS A 98 -15.32 -2.29 -11.01
CA HIS A 98 -15.24 -1.17 -11.96
C HIS A 98 -15.47 0.18 -11.27
N LYS A 99 -16.50 0.28 -10.44
CA LYS A 99 -16.81 1.49 -9.68
C LYS A 99 -15.68 1.86 -8.72
N LEU A 100 -15.01 0.85 -8.14
CA LEU A 100 -13.85 1.07 -7.28
C LEU A 100 -12.67 1.68 -8.05
N VAL A 101 -12.38 1.17 -9.26
CA VAL A 101 -11.34 1.72 -10.14
C VAL A 101 -11.63 3.18 -10.46
N GLU A 102 -12.83 3.49 -10.95
CA GLU A 102 -13.25 4.86 -11.28
C GLU A 102 -13.14 5.82 -10.09
N GLN A 103 -13.66 5.42 -8.92
CA GLN A 103 -13.58 6.22 -7.71
C GLN A 103 -12.13 6.47 -7.29
N SER A 104 -11.26 5.49 -7.45
CA SER A 104 -9.84 5.62 -7.13
C SER A 104 -9.12 6.58 -8.08
N ILE A 105 -9.41 6.52 -9.37
CA ILE A 105 -8.89 7.47 -10.37
C ILE A 105 -9.34 8.90 -10.01
N GLN A 106 -10.62 9.08 -9.67
CA GLN A 106 -11.13 10.38 -9.24
C GLN A 106 -10.44 10.91 -7.97
N GLN A 107 -10.06 10.02 -7.02
CA GLN A 107 -9.28 10.42 -5.84
C GLN A 107 -7.90 10.96 -6.24
N PHE A 108 -7.21 10.34 -7.20
CA PHE A 108 -5.95 10.86 -7.73
C PHE A 108 -6.11 12.23 -8.39
N HIS A 109 -7.19 12.47 -9.13
CA HIS A 109 -7.43 13.78 -9.74
C HIS A 109 -7.74 14.88 -8.73
N ARG A 110 -8.52 14.55 -7.68
CA ARG A 110 -8.94 15.52 -6.65
C ARG A 110 -7.85 15.87 -5.63
N ASN A 111 -6.85 15.03 -5.44
CA ASN A 111 -5.83 15.25 -4.43
C ASN A 111 -4.50 15.67 -5.07
N LYS A 112 -3.81 16.64 -4.48
CA LYS A 112 -2.46 17.05 -4.90
C LYS A 112 -1.40 15.99 -4.56
N GLN A 113 -1.61 15.25 -3.48
CA GLN A 113 -0.74 14.16 -3.02
C GLN A 113 -1.60 12.96 -2.66
N LEU A 114 -1.22 11.78 -3.15
CA LEU A 114 -1.90 10.53 -2.81
C LEU A 114 -1.00 9.32 -3.04
N ILE A 115 -0.71 8.58 -1.98
CA ILE A 115 -0.12 7.24 -2.05
C ILE A 115 -1.23 6.24 -1.74
N LEU A 116 -1.71 5.55 -2.77
CA LEU A 116 -2.80 4.59 -2.62
C LEU A 116 -2.25 3.17 -2.55
N THR A 117 -2.28 2.57 -1.35
CA THR A 117 -1.76 1.22 -1.13
C THR A 117 -2.82 0.16 -1.41
N ILE A 118 -2.48 -0.81 -2.24
CA ILE A 118 -3.36 -1.89 -2.69
C ILE A 118 -2.66 -3.23 -2.59
N ALA A 119 -3.29 -4.22 -1.93
CA ALA A 119 -2.85 -5.60 -1.95
C ALA A 119 -3.46 -6.31 -3.19
N PRO A 120 -2.65 -6.70 -4.20
CA PRO A 120 -3.16 -7.16 -5.50
C PRO A 120 -3.85 -8.52 -5.42
N ALA A 121 -3.45 -9.38 -4.48
CA ALA A 121 -4.12 -10.65 -4.23
C ALA A 121 -5.57 -10.48 -3.78
N GLY A 122 -5.89 -9.37 -3.08
CA GLY A 122 -7.20 -9.10 -2.50
C GLY A 122 -7.63 -10.11 -1.42
N THR A 123 -6.77 -11.02 -1.05
CA THR A 123 -6.94 -12.07 -0.03
C THR A 123 -5.58 -12.41 0.57
N ARG A 124 -5.56 -13.08 1.73
CA ARG A 124 -4.36 -13.60 2.38
C ARG A 124 -4.02 -15.04 1.95
N LYS A 125 -4.89 -15.69 1.20
CA LYS A 125 -4.61 -16.99 0.60
C LYS A 125 -3.66 -16.80 -0.59
N ARG A 126 -2.77 -17.78 -0.80
CA ARG A 126 -1.95 -17.81 -2.02
C ARG A 126 -2.86 -17.86 -3.24
N VAL A 127 -2.66 -16.96 -4.18
CA VAL A 127 -3.44 -16.89 -5.42
C VAL A 127 -2.51 -16.99 -6.61
N ILE A 128 -2.96 -17.71 -7.64
CA ILE A 128 -2.21 -17.89 -8.91
C ILE A 128 -2.23 -16.59 -9.72
N ARG A 129 -3.34 -15.84 -9.65
CA ARG A 129 -3.52 -14.61 -10.44
C ARG A 129 -3.84 -13.41 -9.52
N TRP A 130 -3.13 -12.34 -9.72
CA TRP A 130 -3.41 -11.07 -9.09
C TRP A 130 -4.57 -10.35 -9.78
N LYS A 131 -5.32 -9.57 -9.00
CA LYS A 131 -6.31 -8.64 -9.54
C LYS A 131 -5.60 -7.45 -10.15
N THR A 132 -5.99 -7.08 -11.36
CA THR A 132 -5.35 -6.00 -12.13
C THR A 132 -5.92 -4.61 -11.85
N GLY A 133 -6.84 -4.49 -10.88
CA GLY A 133 -7.48 -3.20 -10.55
C GLY A 133 -6.48 -2.08 -10.23
N PHE A 134 -5.37 -2.39 -9.55
CA PHE A 134 -4.32 -1.42 -9.26
C PHE A 134 -3.66 -0.87 -10.52
N TYR A 135 -3.47 -1.72 -11.53
CA TYR A 135 -2.90 -1.36 -12.82
C TYR A 135 -3.83 -0.40 -13.58
N HIS A 136 -5.12 -0.74 -13.67
CA HIS A 136 -6.12 0.14 -14.30
C HIS A 136 -6.26 1.48 -13.60
N ILE A 137 -6.14 1.51 -12.26
CA ILE A 137 -6.11 2.77 -11.49
C ILE A 137 -4.89 3.59 -11.89
N ALA A 138 -3.69 2.99 -11.94
CA ALA A 138 -2.47 3.68 -12.28
C ALA A 138 -2.50 4.25 -13.70
N CYS A 139 -2.95 3.45 -14.69
CA CYS A 139 -3.15 3.91 -16.07
C CYS A 139 -4.14 5.07 -16.16
N GLY A 140 -5.33 4.91 -15.58
CA GLY A 140 -6.39 5.92 -15.67
C GLY A 140 -6.06 7.22 -14.92
N ALA A 141 -5.29 7.13 -13.84
CA ALA A 141 -4.80 8.29 -13.09
C ALA A 141 -3.49 8.88 -13.65
N LYS A 142 -2.85 8.22 -14.63
CA LYS A 142 -1.54 8.58 -15.19
C LYS A 142 -0.46 8.72 -14.12
N VAL A 143 -0.40 7.75 -13.21
CA VAL A 143 0.57 7.70 -12.12
C VAL A 143 1.36 6.39 -12.16
N PRO A 144 2.62 6.36 -11.69
CA PRO A 144 3.38 5.12 -11.63
C PRO A 144 2.91 4.20 -10.49
N ILE A 145 3.42 2.97 -10.54
CA ILE A 145 3.23 1.92 -9.55
C ILE A 145 4.55 1.72 -8.81
N ALA A 146 4.56 1.90 -7.50
CA ALA A 146 5.68 1.54 -6.65
C ALA A 146 5.48 0.13 -6.09
N LEU A 147 6.55 -0.66 -6.01
CA LEU A 147 6.50 -2.05 -5.58
C LEU A 147 6.87 -2.16 -4.09
N GLY A 148 5.89 -2.09 -3.21
CA GLY A 148 6.07 -2.26 -1.78
C GLY A 148 6.10 -3.73 -1.38
N PHE A 149 6.97 -4.11 -0.45
CA PHE A 149 7.14 -5.50 -0.05
C PHE A 149 7.37 -5.69 1.44
N LEU A 150 7.00 -6.90 1.91
CA LEU A 150 7.31 -7.44 3.23
C LEU A 150 7.92 -8.83 3.04
N ASP A 151 9.22 -8.95 3.24
CA ASP A 151 9.95 -10.23 3.19
C ASP A 151 10.15 -10.75 4.61
N TYR A 152 9.36 -11.73 5.01
CA TYR A 152 9.40 -12.31 6.35
C TYR A 152 10.63 -13.18 6.58
N ARG A 153 11.18 -13.81 5.53
CA ARG A 153 12.39 -14.62 5.62
C ARG A 153 13.61 -13.74 5.94
N ARG A 154 13.74 -12.62 5.21
CA ARG A 154 14.83 -11.66 5.41
C ARG A 154 14.56 -10.67 6.54
N LYS A 155 13.30 -10.61 7.04
CA LYS A 155 12.80 -9.58 7.95
C LYS A 155 13.06 -8.17 7.41
N VAL A 156 12.69 -7.95 6.17
CA VAL A 156 12.87 -6.68 5.47
C VAL A 156 11.54 -6.24 4.89
N GLY A 157 11.25 -4.95 5.03
CA GLY A 157 10.14 -4.35 4.32
C GLY A 157 10.54 -3.04 3.68
N GLY A 158 9.93 -2.72 2.56
CA GLY A 158 10.40 -1.54 1.84
C GLY A 158 9.63 -1.18 0.60
N ILE A 159 10.26 -0.29 -0.16
CA ILE A 159 9.75 0.20 -1.44
C ILE A 159 10.80 -0.08 -2.50
N GLY A 160 10.44 -0.93 -3.45
CA GLY A 160 11.24 -1.25 -4.63
C GLY A 160 11.06 -0.23 -5.76
N PRO A 161 11.34 -0.61 -7.00
CA PRO A 161 11.33 0.28 -8.15
C PRO A 161 9.93 0.83 -8.48
N LEU A 162 9.93 1.92 -9.23
CA LEU A 162 8.75 2.45 -9.91
C LEU A 162 8.56 1.76 -11.25
N VAL A 163 7.34 1.33 -11.54
CA VAL A 163 6.90 0.85 -12.85
C VAL A 163 5.93 1.87 -13.42
N TYR A 164 6.23 2.38 -14.59
CA TYR A 164 5.35 3.28 -15.35
C TYR A 164 4.52 2.44 -16.31
N PRO A 165 3.17 2.38 -16.14
CA PRO A 165 2.33 1.57 -17.02
C PRO A 165 2.48 1.98 -18.49
N THR A 166 2.80 1.02 -19.35
CA THR A 166 2.98 1.25 -20.80
C THR A 166 1.69 1.13 -21.59
N GLY A 167 0.65 0.52 -20.98
CA GLY A 167 -0.57 0.10 -21.66
C GLY A 167 -0.55 -1.38 -22.05
N ASN A 168 0.63 -2.00 -22.16
CA ASN A 168 0.75 -3.45 -22.34
C ASN A 168 0.71 -4.15 -20.98
N ILE A 169 -0.50 -4.46 -20.53
CA ILE A 169 -0.74 -5.06 -19.21
C ILE A 169 0.02 -6.38 -19.02
N THR A 170 0.21 -7.18 -20.07
CA THR A 170 0.91 -8.46 -19.96
C THR A 170 2.36 -8.27 -19.61
N ALA A 171 3.09 -7.45 -20.38
CA ALA A 171 4.50 -7.17 -20.17
C ALA A 171 4.73 -6.42 -18.83
N ASP A 172 3.89 -5.44 -18.52
CA ASP A 172 4.00 -4.68 -17.27
C ASP A 172 3.77 -5.59 -16.05
N MET A 173 2.79 -6.51 -16.12
CA MET A 173 2.51 -7.48 -15.05
C MET A 173 3.61 -8.52 -14.88
N GLU A 174 4.29 -8.92 -15.95
CA GLU A 174 5.48 -9.78 -15.88
C GLU A 174 6.60 -9.08 -15.13
N THR A 175 6.92 -7.84 -15.50
CA THR A 175 7.91 -7.01 -14.79
C THR A 175 7.59 -6.86 -13.31
N ILE A 176 6.32 -6.56 -12.98
CA ILE A 176 5.88 -6.41 -11.60
C ILE A 176 6.04 -7.72 -10.84
N ARG A 177 5.63 -8.87 -11.40
CA ARG A 177 5.71 -10.18 -10.74
C ARG A 177 7.15 -10.62 -10.52
N ALA A 178 8.02 -10.43 -11.51
CA ALA A 178 9.43 -10.79 -11.41
C ALA A 178 10.12 -10.15 -10.19
N PHE A 179 9.74 -8.93 -9.83
CA PHE A 179 10.23 -8.29 -8.60
C PHE A 179 9.86 -9.08 -7.33
N TYR A 180 8.68 -9.71 -7.30
CA TYR A 180 8.20 -10.42 -6.11
C TYR A 180 8.59 -11.89 -6.05
N ASP A 181 9.22 -12.46 -7.07
CA ASP A 181 9.60 -13.89 -7.10
C ASP A 181 10.55 -14.27 -5.97
N GLY A 182 11.39 -13.32 -5.50
CA GLY A 182 12.30 -13.51 -4.37
C GLY A 182 11.74 -13.12 -2.99
N VAL A 183 10.51 -12.61 -2.91
CA VAL A 183 9.91 -12.06 -1.68
C VAL A 183 9.04 -13.11 -0.99
N THR A 184 9.34 -13.42 0.26
CA THR A 184 8.66 -14.45 1.05
C THR A 184 7.64 -13.84 2.01
N GLY A 185 6.35 -14.21 1.87
CA GLY A 185 5.31 -13.90 2.85
C GLY A 185 5.46 -14.68 4.16
N LYS A 186 4.59 -14.38 5.14
CA LYS A 186 4.52 -15.07 6.42
C LYS A 186 3.87 -16.44 6.29
#